data_52bcde1684cb45ce4f6c3af8815722ac
#
_entry.id   52bcde1684cb45ce4f6c3af8815722ac
#
_cell.length_a   1.000
_cell.length_b   1.000
_cell.length_c   1.000
_cell.angle_alpha   90.00
_cell.angle_beta   90.00
_cell.angle_gamma   90.00
#
_symmetry.space_group_name_H-M   'P 1'
#
loop_
_entity.id
_entity.type
_entity.pdbx_description
1 polymer ?
#
loop_
_entity_poly.entity_id
_entity_poly.type
_entity_poly.pdbx_seq_one_letter_code
_entity_poly.pdbx_strand_id
1 'polypeptide(L)'
;MKIYAHRGYSGKYPENTMLAFEKAAETGCDGIELDVQLTKDGKLVVIHDESVDRTTTGTGKVKDFTYDELARFNAAKLFGNQYGYCRIPLFEEYCQWAAGQELVTNIELKTGVYYYEGLEEKTLELVSKYGLEKKVFYSSFNHLSLIKVKKL
;
A
#
# COMPACT_ATOMS: atom_id res chain seq x y z
N MET A 1 -1.19 23.41 8.67
CA MET A 1 -0.20 22.40 8.20
C MET A 1 -0.88 21.05 8.25
N LYS A 2 -0.73 20.21 7.22
CA LYS A 2 -1.28 18.85 7.22
C LYS A 2 -0.16 17.84 7.45
N ILE A 3 -0.45 16.78 8.23
CA ILE A 3 0.51 15.74 8.62
C ILE A 3 0.07 14.42 8.00
N TYR A 4 0.95 13.82 7.19
CA TYR A 4 0.75 12.52 6.57
C TYR A 4 1.70 11.49 7.17
N ALA A 5 1.17 10.33 7.54
CA ALA A 5 1.95 9.20 8.02
C ALA A 5 2.51 8.41 6.83
N HIS A 6 3.81 8.55 6.59
CA HIS A 6 4.53 7.88 5.49
C HIS A 6 4.61 6.38 5.72
N ARG A 7 3.94 5.60 4.87
CA ARG A 7 3.75 4.13 4.99
C ARG A 7 3.08 3.73 6.31
N GLY A 8 2.15 4.56 6.81
CA GLY A 8 1.60 4.46 8.15
C GLY A 8 2.55 5.00 9.21
N TYR A 9 2.38 4.58 10.48
CA TYR A 9 3.26 4.99 11.57
C TYR A 9 4.58 4.18 11.54
N SER A 10 5.31 4.28 10.44
CA SER A 10 6.47 3.44 10.11
C SER A 10 7.68 3.65 11.02
N GLY A 11 7.74 4.74 11.75
CA GLY A 11 8.79 4.98 12.75
C GLY A 11 8.72 4.06 13.98
N LYS A 12 7.54 3.49 14.26
CA LYS A 12 7.31 2.60 15.40
C LYS A 12 6.71 1.25 15.05
N TYR A 13 6.10 1.13 13.89
CA TYR A 13 5.37 -0.08 13.46
C TYR A 13 5.83 -0.51 12.07
N PRO A 14 5.67 -1.78 11.69
CA PRO A 14 6.07 -2.26 10.37
C PRO A 14 5.42 -1.46 9.24
N GLU A 15 6.25 -0.86 8.37
CA GLU A 15 5.79 -0.02 7.26
C GLU A 15 4.81 -0.76 6.34
N ASN A 16 3.83 -0.04 5.79
CA ASN A 16 2.87 -0.57 4.83
C ASN A 16 2.11 -1.82 5.34
N THR A 17 1.84 -1.89 6.63
CA THR A 17 0.97 -2.93 7.24
C THR A 17 -0.31 -2.29 7.79
N MET A 18 -1.36 -3.09 7.93
CA MET A 18 -2.61 -2.62 8.54
C MET A 18 -2.37 -2.10 9.96
N LEU A 19 -1.49 -2.77 10.73
CA LEU A 19 -1.09 -2.30 12.07
C LEU A 19 -0.54 -0.87 12.03
N ALA A 20 0.38 -0.57 11.11
CA ALA A 20 0.95 0.77 10.98
C ALA A 20 -0.10 1.83 10.57
N PHE A 21 -1.08 1.45 9.75
CA PHE A 21 -2.17 2.34 9.33
C PHE A 21 -3.14 2.63 10.48
N GLU A 22 -3.56 1.62 11.22
CA GLU A 22 -4.42 1.76 12.40
C GLU A 22 -3.75 2.64 13.46
N LYS A 23 -2.46 2.41 13.73
CA LYS A 23 -1.68 3.22 14.66
C LYS A 23 -1.46 4.66 14.18
N ALA A 24 -1.34 4.89 12.89
CA ALA A 24 -1.31 6.24 12.33
C ALA A 24 -2.63 6.98 12.59
N ALA A 25 -3.77 6.33 12.34
CA ALA A 25 -5.09 6.91 12.58
C ALA A 25 -5.28 7.31 14.05
N GLU A 26 -4.81 6.49 15.00
CA GLU A 26 -4.86 6.79 16.44
C GLU A 26 -4.10 8.08 16.82
N THR A 27 -3.12 8.52 16.01
CA THR A 27 -2.38 9.77 16.28
C THR A 27 -3.16 11.04 15.92
N GLY A 28 -4.26 10.92 15.19
CA GLY A 28 -5.02 12.06 14.67
C GLY A 28 -4.32 12.74 13.48
N CYS A 29 -3.48 12.03 12.72
CA CYS A 29 -2.88 12.54 11.50
C CYS A 29 -3.95 12.86 10.44
N ASP A 30 -3.64 13.79 9.52
CA ASP A 30 -4.57 14.19 8.45
C ASP A 30 -4.68 13.16 7.34
N GLY A 31 -3.66 12.33 7.18
CA GLY A 31 -3.66 11.32 6.13
C GLY A 31 -2.57 10.29 6.26
N ILE A 32 -2.62 9.32 5.36
CA ILE A 32 -1.67 8.22 5.22
C ILE A 32 -1.14 8.23 3.79
N GLU A 33 0.15 7.98 3.66
CA GLU A 33 0.75 7.64 2.38
C GLU A 33 1.05 6.14 2.35
N LEU A 34 0.83 5.49 1.22
CA LEU A 34 1.11 4.08 0.99
C LEU A 34 1.49 3.81 -0.47
N ASP A 35 2.11 2.65 -0.69
CA ASP A 35 2.61 2.22 -1.99
C ASP A 35 1.84 1.01 -2.52
N VAL A 36 1.41 1.02 -3.78
CA VAL A 36 0.71 -0.10 -4.41
C VAL A 36 1.53 -0.72 -5.54
N GLN A 37 1.55 -2.05 -5.57
CA GLN A 37 2.15 -2.88 -6.61
C GLN A 37 1.21 -4.03 -7.00
N LEU A 38 1.46 -4.70 -8.14
CA LEU A 38 0.70 -5.89 -8.55
C LEU A 38 1.50 -7.18 -8.31
N THR A 39 0.78 -8.18 -7.83
CA THR A 39 1.26 -9.55 -7.76
C THR A 39 1.19 -10.25 -9.11
N LYS A 40 1.80 -11.43 -9.21
CA LYS A 40 1.75 -12.30 -10.39
C LYS A 40 0.31 -12.65 -10.81
N ASP A 41 -0.58 -12.86 -9.84
CA ASP A 41 -2.00 -13.15 -10.06
C ASP A 41 -2.89 -11.90 -10.14
N GLY A 42 -2.28 -10.72 -10.30
CA GLY A 42 -2.99 -9.45 -10.57
C GLY A 42 -3.74 -8.87 -9.37
N LYS A 43 -3.32 -9.17 -8.15
CA LYS A 43 -3.83 -8.55 -6.92
C LYS A 43 -3.02 -7.29 -6.59
N LEU A 44 -3.70 -6.22 -6.18
CA LEU A 44 -3.03 -5.03 -5.64
C LEU A 44 -2.62 -5.27 -4.19
N VAL A 45 -1.33 -5.11 -3.91
CA VAL A 45 -0.73 -5.25 -2.58
C VAL A 45 -0.07 -3.94 -2.15
N VAL A 46 0.06 -3.75 -0.84
CA VAL A 46 0.67 -2.56 -0.25
C VAL A 46 2.08 -2.90 0.20
N ILE A 47 3.07 -2.46 -0.57
CA ILE A 47 4.51 -2.68 -0.31
C ILE A 47 5.33 -1.66 -1.12
N HIS A 48 6.41 -1.12 -0.51
CA HIS A 48 7.23 -0.10 -1.15
C HIS A 48 8.23 -0.67 -2.16
N ASP A 49 9.09 -1.61 -1.73
CA ASP A 49 10.16 -2.13 -2.58
C ASP A 49 9.61 -3.12 -3.61
N GLU A 50 10.25 -3.20 -4.77
CA GLU A 50 9.93 -4.21 -5.79
C GLU A 50 10.36 -5.62 -5.37
N SER A 51 11.24 -5.73 -4.35
CA SER A 51 11.65 -6.97 -3.68
C SER A 51 11.05 -7.05 -2.28
N VAL A 52 10.71 -8.25 -1.82
CA VAL A 52 10.20 -8.48 -0.46
C VAL A 52 11.30 -8.59 0.59
N ASP A 53 12.56 -8.58 0.20
CA ASP A 53 13.73 -8.96 1.02
C ASP A 53 13.97 -8.05 2.23
N ARG A 54 13.81 -6.72 2.07
CA ARG A 54 14.13 -5.76 3.13
C ARG A 54 13.15 -5.82 4.29
N THR A 55 11.87 -5.86 4.00
CA THR A 55 10.81 -5.69 5.00
C THR A 55 10.16 -6.99 5.43
N THR A 56 10.38 -8.10 4.71
CA THR A 56 9.72 -9.36 5.00
C THR A 56 10.70 -10.51 5.22
N THR A 57 10.18 -11.64 5.71
CA THR A 57 10.93 -12.88 5.86
C THR A 57 11.15 -13.64 4.54
N GLY A 58 10.54 -13.18 3.44
CA GLY A 58 10.69 -13.76 2.11
C GLY A 58 11.88 -13.20 1.34
N THR A 59 12.13 -13.77 0.16
CA THR A 59 13.17 -13.35 -0.79
C THR A 59 12.63 -13.41 -2.21
N GLY A 60 12.82 -12.36 -3.00
CA GLY A 60 12.41 -12.29 -4.40
C GLY A 60 11.58 -11.06 -4.73
N LYS A 61 11.04 -11.01 -5.95
CA LYS A 61 10.32 -9.84 -6.47
C LYS A 61 8.81 -9.99 -6.26
N VAL A 62 8.14 -8.92 -5.87
CA VAL A 62 6.67 -8.88 -5.64
C VAL A 62 5.92 -9.43 -6.86
N LYS A 63 6.29 -9.02 -8.08
CA LYS A 63 5.64 -9.43 -9.32
C LYS A 63 5.73 -10.92 -9.67
N ASP A 64 6.63 -11.65 -9.03
CA ASP A 64 6.86 -13.07 -9.29
C ASP A 64 6.07 -14.00 -8.36
N PHE A 65 5.41 -13.43 -7.33
CA PHE A 65 4.59 -14.16 -6.37
C PHE A 65 3.09 -13.94 -6.60
N THR A 66 2.30 -14.99 -6.33
CA THR A 66 0.85 -14.83 -6.10
C THR A 66 0.62 -14.17 -4.73
N TYR A 67 -0.58 -13.66 -4.49
CA TYR A 67 -0.87 -13.09 -3.16
C TYR A 67 -0.80 -14.14 -2.05
N ASP A 68 -1.27 -15.35 -2.30
CA ASP A 68 -1.21 -16.44 -1.30
C ASP A 68 0.23 -16.78 -0.89
N GLU A 69 1.17 -16.68 -1.81
CA GLU A 69 2.60 -16.84 -1.52
C GLU A 69 3.14 -15.67 -0.69
N LEU A 70 2.82 -14.42 -1.09
CA LEU A 70 3.21 -13.21 -0.34
C LEU A 70 2.63 -13.19 1.07
N ALA A 71 1.40 -13.67 1.26
CA ALA A 71 0.73 -13.71 2.56
C ALA A 71 1.42 -14.60 3.58
N ARG A 72 2.33 -15.49 3.17
CA ARG A 72 3.14 -16.33 4.06
C ARG A 72 4.36 -15.61 4.62
N PHE A 73 4.77 -14.47 4.04
CA PHE A 73 5.91 -13.71 4.50
C PHE A 73 5.51 -12.76 5.60
N ASN A 74 6.30 -12.72 6.68
CA ASN A 74 6.08 -11.78 7.76
C ASN A 74 6.66 -10.40 7.42
N ALA A 75 5.82 -9.39 7.28
CA ALA A 75 6.20 -8.00 6.99
C ALA A 75 6.64 -7.21 8.24
N ALA A 76 6.77 -7.87 9.40
CA ALA A 76 7.31 -7.26 10.63
C ALA A 76 8.78 -7.63 10.90
N LYS A 77 9.49 -8.16 9.91
CA LYS A 77 10.89 -8.64 10.05
C LYS A 77 11.81 -7.66 10.77
N LEU A 78 11.72 -6.37 10.44
CA LEU A 78 12.60 -5.35 11.00
C LEU A 78 12.37 -5.05 12.49
N PHE A 79 11.27 -5.53 13.05
CA PHE A 79 10.89 -5.36 14.45
C PHE A 79 11.03 -6.65 15.27
N GLY A 80 11.66 -7.69 14.72
CA GLY A 80 11.82 -8.98 15.38
C GLY A 80 10.47 -9.58 15.78
N ASN A 81 10.31 -9.97 17.06
CA ASN A 81 9.09 -10.59 17.58
C ASN A 81 8.12 -9.57 18.24
N GLN A 82 8.42 -8.27 18.16
CA GLN A 82 7.67 -7.25 18.91
C GLN A 82 6.19 -7.20 18.54
N TYR A 83 5.85 -7.39 17.26
CA TYR A 83 4.48 -7.30 16.75
C TYR A 83 3.93 -8.63 16.21
N GLY A 84 4.68 -9.73 16.38
CA GLY A 84 4.33 -11.03 15.84
C GLY A 84 4.30 -11.04 14.31
N TYR A 85 3.34 -11.78 13.75
CA TYR A 85 3.16 -11.86 12.31
C TYR A 85 2.29 -10.71 11.77
N CYS A 86 2.84 -9.96 10.82
CA CYS A 86 2.12 -8.95 10.06
C CYS A 86 2.11 -9.33 8.59
N ARG A 87 0.93 -9.49 8.02
CA ARG A 87 0.77 -9.83 6.59
C ARG A 87 1.04 -8.60 5.72
N ILE A 88 1.58 -8.79 4.51
CA ILE A 88 1.52 -7.79 3.45
C ILE A 88 0.05 -7.57 3.13
N PRO A 89 -0.51 -6.34 3.25
CA PRO A 89 -1.94 -6.13 3.03
C PRO A 89 -2.31 -6.19 1.54
N LEU A 90 -3.51 -6.70 1.25
CA LEU A 90 -4.18 -6.32 0.01
C LEU A 90 -4.56 -4.84 0.06
N PHE A 91 -4.45 -4.14 -1.05
CA PHE A 91 -4.92 -2.75 -1.12
C PHE A 91 -6.44 -2.66 -0.87
N GLU A 92 -7.20 -3.69 -1.23
CA GLU A 92 -8.62 -3.80 -0.93
C GLU A 92 -8.91 -3.79 0.58
N GLU A 93 -8.11 -4.49 1.40
CA GLU A 93 -8.24 -4.43 2.87
C GLU A 93 -8.07 -3.00 3.40
N TYR A 94 -7.06 -2.30 2.87
CA TYR A 94 -6.86 -0.90 3.22
C TYR A 94 -8.06 -0.04 2.82
N CYS A 95 -8.57 -0.16 1.60
CA CYS A 95 -9.72 0.61 1.13
C CYS A 95 -10.96 0.36 1.99
N GLN A 96 -11.24 -0.88 2.34
CA GLN A 96 -12.35 -1.26 3.21
C GLN A 96 -12.24 -0.58 4.58
N TRP A 97 -11.07 -0.61 5.18
CA TRP A 97 -10.79 0.05 6.46
C TRP A 97 -10.88 1.58 6.33
N ALA A 98 -10.25 2.16 5.32
CA ALA A 98 -10.17 3.61 5.10
C ALA A 98 -11.54 4.24 4.85
N ALA A 99 -12.50 3.50 4.30
CA ALA A 99 -13.87 3.96 4.09
C ALA A 99 -14.53 4.45 5.39
N GLY A 100 -14.18 3.85 6.54
CA GLY A 100 -14.66 4.23 7.87
C GLY A 100 -13.81 5.29 8.58
N GLN A 101 -12.75 5.80 7.96
CA GLN A 101 -11.83 6.75 8.57
C GLN A 101 -12.03 8.18 8.02
N GLU A 102 -11.66 9.18 8.83
CA GLU A 102 -11.67 10.60 8.45
C GLU A 102 -10.30 11.06 7.89
N LEU A 103 -9.54 10.16 7.26
CA LEU A 103 -8.23 10.46 6.70
C LEU A 103 -8.25 10.61 5.18
N VAL A 104 -7.26 11.35 4.67
CA VAL A 104 -6.93 11.39 3.23
C VAL A 104 -5.80 10.41 2.94
N THR A 105 -5.86 9.70 1.83
CA THR A 105 -4.81 8.76 1.42
C THR A 105 -4.04 9.30 0.21
N ASN A 106 -2.71 9.35 0.32
CA ASN A 106 -1.81 9.47 -0.83
C ASN A 106 -1.45 8.05 -1.29
N ILE A 107 -1.89 7.71 -2.49
CA ILE A 107 -1.59 6.40 -3.11
C ILE A 107 -0.43 6.58 -4.07
N GLU A 108 0.75 6.04 -3.73
CA GLU A 108 1.88 6.00 -4.66
C GLU A 108 1.77 4.79 -5.59
N LEU A 109 1.67 5.06 -6.89
CA LEU A 109 1.62 4.05 -7.94
C LEU A 109 3.05 3.63 -8.31
N LYS A 110 3.45 2.42 -7.93
CA LYS A 110 4.81 1.90 -8.10
C LYS A 110 5.02 1.30 -9.50
N THR A 111 5.00 2.14 -10.52
CA THR A 111 5.14 1.76 -11.94
C THR A 111 6.45 2.26 -12.57
N GLY A 112 7.40 2.77 -11.75
CA GLY A 112 8.64 3.36 -12.23
C GLY A 112 9.74 2.35 -12.58
N VAL A 113 9.81 1.21 -11.87
CA VAL A 113 10.80 0.14 -12.12
C VAL A 113 10.19 -0.93 -13.01
N TYR A 114 9.02 -1.45 -12.64
CA TYR A 114 8.22 -2.35 -13.48
C TYR A 114 6.94 -1.66 -13.86
N TYR A 115 6.59 -1.68 -15.15
CA TYR A 115 5.28 -1.26 -15.60
C TYR A 115 4.29 -2.39 -15.36
N TYR A 116 3.42 -2.19 -14.37
CA TYR A 116 2.34 -3.12 -14.06
C TYR A 116 1.11 -2.77 -14.90
N GLU A 117 0.88 -3.51 -15.97
CA GLU A 117 -0.30 -3.30 -16.81
C GLU A 117 -1.60 -3.46 -16.00
N GLY A 118 -2.48 -2.46 -16.08
CA GLY A 118 -3.75 -2.44 -15.36
C GLY A 118 -3.68 -2.02 -13.90
N LEU A 119 -2.51 -1.62 -13.37
CA LEU A 119 -2.39 -1.18 -11.97
C LEU A 119 -3.24 0.06 -11.71
N GLU A 120 -3.22 1.05 -12.59
CA GLU A 120 -3.97 2.29 -12.44
C GLU A 120 -5.47 2.02 -12.44
N GLU A 121 -5.97 1.22 -13.42
CA GLU A 121 -7.39 0.88 -13.54
C GLU A 121 -7.89 0.14 -12.30
N LYS A 122 -7.15 -0.86 -11.84
CA LYS A 122 -7.51 -1.64 -10.64
C LYS A 122 -7.50 -0.77 -9.38
N THR A 123 -6.55 0.17 -9.28
CA THR A 123 -6.50 1.10 -8.15
C THR A 123 -7.74 1.99 -8.12
N LEU A 124 -8.10 2.59 -9.26
CA LEU A 124 -9.30 3.42 -9.38
C LEU A 124 -10.59 2.63 -9.12
N GLU A 125 -10.68 1.40 -9.62
CA GLU A 125 -11.81 0.50 -9.37
C GLU A 125 -12.04 0.26 -7.88
N LEU A 126 -10.99 -0.05 -7.11
CA LEU A 126 -11.09 -0.26 -5.66
C LEU A 126 -11.42 1.03 -4.92
N VAL A 127 -10.81 2.15 -5.29
CA VAL A 127 -11.12 3.47 -4.73
C VAL A 127 -12.60 3.79 -4.90
N SER A 128 -13.14 3.57 -6.11
CA SER A 128 -14.57 3.81 -6.41
C SER A 128 -15.47 2.82 -5.69
N LYS A 129 -15.11 1.54 -5.68
CA LYS A 129 -15.88 0.48 -4.98
C LYS A 129 -16.15 0.82 -3.51
N TYR A 130 -15.18 1.46 -2.84
CA TYR A 130 -15.27 1.81 -1.43
C TYR A 130 -15.62 3.29 -1.18
N GLY A 131 -15.96 4.06 -2.23
CA GLY A 131 -16.40 5.46 -2.11
C GLY A 131 -15.32 6.42 -1.63
N LEU A 132 -14.07 6.17 -1.99
CA LEU A 132 -12.91 6.92 -1.50
C LEU A 132 -12.46 8.07 -2.43
N GLU A 133 -13.12 8.32 -3.55
CA GLU A 133 -12.67 9.25 -4.61
C GLU A 133 -12.38 10.67 -4.07
N LYS A 134 -13.12 11.11 -3.06
CA LYS A 134 -12.93 12.43 -2.44
C LYS A 134 -11.91 12.44 -1.30
N LYS A 135 -11.40 11.27 -0.95
CA LYS A 135 -10.45 11.06 0.17
C LYS A 135 -9.08 10.57 -0.30
N VAL A 136 -8.82 10.56 -1.61
CA VAL A 136 -7.54 10.10 -2.15
C VAL A 136 -6.93 11.10 -3.11
N PHE A 137 -5.61 11.05 -3.22
CA PHE A 137 -4.85 11.62 -4.33
C PHE A 137 -3.71 10.67 -4.68
N TYR A 138 -3.17 10.83 -5.87
CA TYR A 138 -2.19 9.90 -6.45
C TYR A 138 -0.83 10.56 -6.60
N SER A 139 0.22 9.80 -6.33
CA SER A 139 1.60 10.15 -6.64
C SER A 139 2.28 9.01 -7.40
N SER A 140 3.30 9.31 -8.17
CA SER A 140 4.13 8.33 -8.85
C SER A 140 5.41 8.97 -9.36
N PHE A 141 6.52 8.25 -9.31
CA PHE A 141 7.74 8.60 -10.04
C PHE A 141 7.61 8.38 -11.55
N ASN A 142 6.63 7.57 -11.98
CA ASN A 142 6.25 7.44 -13.38
C ASN A 142 5.11 8.42 -13.71
N HIS A 143 5.47 9.55 -14.29
CA HIS A 143 4.49 10.61 -14.61
C HIS A 143 3.42 10.15 -15.62
N LEU A 144 3.72 9.15 -16.46
CA LEU A 144 2.74 8.59 -17.40
C LEU A 144 1.58 7.92 -16.67
N SER A 145 1.82 7.28 -15.52
CA SER A 145 0.75 6.74 -14.68
C SER A 145 -0.19 7.83 -14.17
N LEU A 146 0.33 9.00 -13.76
CA LEU A 146 -0.50 10.12 -13.33
C LEU A 146 -1.33 10.70 -14.48
N ILE A 147 -0.75 10.78 -15.69
CA ILE A 147 -1.49 11.22 -16.88
C ILE A 147 -2.61 10.22 -17.21
N LYS A 148 -2.33 8.93 -17.08
CA LYS A 148 -3.31 7.86 -17.30
C LYS A 148 -4.46 7.94 -16.30
N VAL A 149 -4.17 8.03 -15.00
CA VAL A 149 -5.18 8.20 -13.93
C VAL A 149 -6.07 9.42 -14.18
N LYS A 150 -5.51 10.53 -14.66
CA LYS A 150 -6.28 11.75 -14.96
C LYS A 150 -7.26 11.58 -16.13
N LYS A 151 -6.99 10.63 -17.03
CA LYS A 151 -7.82 10.37 -18.23
C LYS A 151 -8.91 9.32 -17.98
N LEU A 152 -8.74 8.49 -16.96
CA LEU A 152 -9.71 7.47 -16.53
C LEU A 152 -10.79 8.06 -15.63
#